data_11197e9b03c65c82d3f76a20669add4b
#
_entry.id   11197e9b03c65c82d3f76a20669add4b
#
_cell.length_a   1.000
_cell.length_b   1.000
_cell.length_c   1.000
_cell.angle_alpha   90.00
_cell.angle_beta   90.00
_cell.angle_gamma   90.00
#
_symmetry.space_group_name_H-M   'P 1'
#
loop_
_entity.id
_entity.type
_entity.pdbx_description
1 polymer ?
#
loop_
_entity_poly.entity_id
_entity_poly.type
_entity_poly.pdbx_seq_one_letter_code
_entity_poly.pdbx_strand_id
1 'polypeptide(L)'
;MTRAALSWLLDNSTETIYDINDVIVRQGEQDDSVYLVLIGRVRVTQSSDNGGADMFIAELGPGEVFGELASLESQPRSATVITLERTSCLKVSGKDFLTALNQSSRPG
;
A
#
# COMPACT_ATOMS: atom_id res chain seq x y z
N MET A 1 -2.18 4.98 15.50
CA MET A 1 -2.92 6.03 14.75
C MET A 1 -4.09 6.52 15.59
N THR A 2 -4.29 7.83 15.63
CA THR A 2 -5.39 8.41 16.39
C THR A 2 -6.73 8.18 15.70
N ARG A 3 -7.83 8.31 16.44
CA ARG A 3 -9.18 8.25 15.88
C ARG A 3 -9.38 9.32 14.81
N ALA A 4 -8.88 10.54 15.05
CA ALA A 4 -9.00 11.63 14.09
C ALA A 4 -8.27 11.31 12.79
N ALA A 5 -7.08 10.74 12.87
CA ALA A 5 -6.31 10.35 11.68
C ALA A 5 -7.00 9.23 10.91
N LEU A 6 -7.56 8.24 11.61
CA LEU A 6 -8.30 7.16 10.97
C LEU A 6 -9.53 7.70 10.26
N SER A 7 -10.27 8.59 10.90
CA SER A 7 -11.45 9.22 10.29
C SER A 7 -11.05 10.01 9.04
N TRP A 8 -9.96 10.75 9.11
CA TRP A 8 -9.44 11.48 7.96
C TRP A 8 -9.13 10.54 6.80
N LEU A 9 -8.44 9.43 7.07
CA LEU A 9 -8.09 8.46 6.03
C LEU A 9 -9.34 7.85 5.39
N LEU A 10 -10.33 7.49 6.19
CA LEU A 10 -11.57 6.92 5.68
C LEU A 10 -12.30 7.92 4.77
N ASP A 11 -12.32 9.20 5.15
CA ASP A 11 -12.98 10.24 4.36
C ASP A 11 -12.24 10.57 3.07
N ASN A 12 -10.94 10.30 3.01
CA ASN A 12 -10.07 10.67 1.88
C ASN A 12 -9.54 9.47 1.12
N SER A 13 -10.10 8.30 1.36
CA SER A 13 -9.71 7.07 0.67
C SER A 13 -10.80 6.63 -0.30
N THR A 14 -10.38 5.79 -1.26
CA THR A 14 -11.28 5.18 -2.22
C THR A 14 -11.16 3.67 -2.11
N GLU A 15 -12.27 2.97 -2.04
CA GLU A 15 -12.24 1.52 -2.08
C GLU A 15 -11.97 1.04 -3.49
N THR A 16 -10.98 0.16 -3.65
CA THR A 16 -10.62 -0.45 -4.93
C THR A 16 -10.73 -1.96 -4.80
N ILE A 17 -11.21 -2.62 -5.85
CA ILE A 17 -11.41 -4.05 -5.85
C ILE A 17 -10.57 -4.66 -6.97
N TYR A 18 -9.89 -5.75 -6.66
CA TYR A 18 -9.00 -6.45 -7.59
C TYR A 18 -9.37 -7.93 -7.65
N ASP A 19 -9.25 -8.51 -8.84
CA ASP A 19 -9.40 -9.95 -9.01
C ASP A 19 -8.10 -10.68 -8.64
N ILE A 20 -8.17 -11.99 -8.58
CA ILE A 20 -6.98 -12.82 -8.35
C ILE A 20 -5.93 -12.56 -9.44
N ASN A 21 -4.67 -12.52 -9.04
CA ASN A 21 -3.51 -12.28 -9.92
C ASN A 21 -3.44 -10.89 -10.55
N ASP A 22 -4.16 -9.93 -9.99
CA ASP A 22 -4.02 -8.53 -10.42
C ASP A 22 -2.78 -7.92 -9.79
N VAL A 23 -2.06 -7.12 -10.59
CA VAL A 23 -0.93 -6.33 -10.09
C VAL A 23 -1.48 -5.00 -9.58
N ILE A 24 -1.39 -4.77 -8.27
CA ILE A 24 -1.85 -3.51 -7.67
C ILE A 24 -0.75 -2.44 -7.78
N VAL A 25 0.48 -2.85 -7.50
CA VAL A 25 1.66 -1.98 -7.48
C VAL A 25 2.77 -2.70 -8.22
N ARG A 26 3.46 -1.98 -9.10
CA ARG A 26 4.53 -2.56 -9.92
C ARG A 26 5.86 -1.93 -9.54
N GLN A 27 6.86 -2.78 -9.28
CA GLN A 27 8.22 -2.33 -8.95
C GLN A 27 8.73 -1.36 -10.02
N GLY A 28 9.31 -0.25 -9.59
CA GLY A 28 9.87 0.76 -10.46
C GLY A 28 8.92 1.87 -10.85
N GLU A 29 7.63 1.72 -10.60
CA GLU A 29 6.65 2.76 -10.93
C GLU A 29 6.76 3.95 -9.98
N GLN A 30 6.48 5.14 -10.51
CA GLN A 30 6.43 6.38 -9.75
C GLN A 30 5.00 6.62 -9.31
N ASP A 31 4.64 6.07 -8.16
CA ASP A 31 3.30 6.21 -7.60
C ASP A 31 3.44 6.14 -6.09
N ASP A 32 2.84 7.10 -5.38
CA ASP A 32 2.96 7.20 -3.94
C ASP A 32 1.69 6.81 -3.19
N SER A 33 0.70 6.23 -3.87
CA SER A 33 -0.53 5.81 -3.19
C SER A 33 -0.23 4.75 -2.13
N VAL A 34 -1.00 4.81 -1.04
CA VAL A 34 -0.89 3.88 0.08
C VAL A 34 -2.17 3.06 0.14
N TYR A 35 -2.04 1.78 0.43
CA TYR A 35 -3.15 0.83 0.41
C TYR A 35 -3.31 0.14 1.75
N LEU A 36 -4.54 0.04 2.23
CA LEU A 36 -4.92 -0.78 3.39
C LEU A 36 -5.74 -1.96 2.89
N VAL A 37 -5.30 -3.18 3.17
CA VAL A 37 -6.06 -4.38 2.77
C VAL A 37 -7.28 -4.51 3.70
N LEU A 38 -8.48 -4.58 3.10
CA LEU A 38 -9.72 -4.81 3.84
C LEU A 38 -10.09 -6.28 3.84
N ILE A 39 -10.07 -6.89 2.67
CA ILE A 39 -10.45 -8.29 2.45
C ILE A 39 -9.48 -8.85 1.43
N GLY A 40 -9.07 -10.09 1.60
CA GLY A 40 -8.21 -10.77 0.64
C GLY A 40 -6.77 -10.87 1.09
N ARG A 41 -5.89 -11.24 0.17
CA ARG A 41 -4.47 -11.41 0.44
C ARG A 41 -3.66 -11.01 -0.77
N VAL A 42 -2.49 -10.43 -0.52
CA VAL A 42 -1.56 -10.00 -1.56
C VAL A 42 -0.17 -10.55 -1.25
N ARG A 43 0.62 -10.69 -2.31
CA ARG A 43 2.02 -11.11 -2.20
C ARG A 43 2.91 -9.97 -2.68
N VAL A 44 3.95 -9.69 -1.90
CA VAL A 44 4.96 -8.69 -2.22
C VAL A 44 6.20 -9.40 -2.69
N THR A 45 6.67 -9.05 -3.90
CA THR A 45 7.88 -9.64 -4.48
C THR A 45 8.80 -8.54 -4.99
N GLN A 46 10.07 -8.87 -5.11
CA GLN A 46 11.07 -7.94 -5.62
C GLN A 46 11.93 -8.67 -6.64
N SER A 47 12.12 -8.05 -7.79
CA SER A 47 13.00 -8.58 -8.84
C SER A 47 14.39 -8.03 -8.67
N SER A 48 15.40 -8.85 -8.96
CA SER A 48 16.77 -8.38 -8.98
C SER A 48 17.11 -7.75 -10.33
N ASP A 49 18.08 -6.83 -10.33
CA ASP A 49 18.55 -6.17 -11.54
C ASP A 49 19.20 -7.15 -12.52
N ASN A 50 19.58 -8.32 -12.06
CA ASN A 50 20.28 -9.33 -12.87
C ASN A 50 19.32 -10.26 -13.62
N GLY A 51 18.01 -10.01 -13.55
CA GLY A 51 17.06 -10.88 -14.25
C GLY A 51 16.86 -12.22 -13.58
N GLY A 52 17.26 -12.36 -12.33
CA GLY A 52 17.03 -13.59 -11.56
C GLY A 52 15.56 -13.75 -11.20
N ALA A 53 15.23 -14.85 -10.53
CA ALA A 53 13.87 -15.11 -10.07
C ALA A 53 13.43 -14.05 -9.06
N ASP A 54 12.14 -13.74 -9.03
CA ASP A 54 11.57 -12.81 -8.06
C ASP A 54 11.77 -13.34 -6.65
N MET A 55 12.15 -12.43 -5.75
CA MET A 55 12.31 -12.76 -4.35
C MET A 55 11.00 -12.48 -3.62
N PHE A 56 10.53 -13.47 -2.87
CA PHE A 56 9.38 -13.31 -2.00
C PHE A 56 9.78 -12.42 -0.81
N ILE A 57 8.99 -11.37 -0.59
CA ILE A 57 9.23 -10.44 0.53
C ILE A 57 8.24 -10.69 1.65
N ALA A 58 6.94 -10.68 1.33
CA ALA A 58 5.89 -10.80 2.35
C ALA A 58 4.57 -11.19 1.72
N GLU A 59 3.67 -11.68 2.57
CA GLU A 59 2.28 -11.89 2.22
C GLU A 59 1.47 -11.09 3.21
N LEU A 60 0.54 -10.27 2.71
CA LEU A 60 -0.23 -9.34 3.54
C LEU A 60 -1.71 -9.67 3.44
N GLY A 61 -2.40 -9.51 4.56
CA GLY A 61 -3.84 -9.75 4.66
C GLY A 61 -4.59 -8.57 5.27
N PRO A 62 -5.85 -8.79 5.67
CA PRO A 62 -6.70 -7.71 6.19
C PRO A 62 -6.05 -6.97 7.36
N GLY A 63 -6.14 -5.64 7.31
CA GLY A 63 -5.57 -4.78 8.34
C GLY A 63 -4.14 -4.35 8.07
N GLU A 64 -3.48 -4.90 7.07
CA GLU A 64 -2.09 -4.56 6.77
C GLU A 64 -2.01 -3.52 5.65
N VAL A 65 -0.94 -2.71 5.69
CA VAL A 65 -0.72 -1.55 4.81
C VAL A 65 0.46 -1.83 3.92
N PHE A 66 0.39 -1.40 2.66
CA PHE A 66 1.53 -1.43 1.76
C PHE A 66 1.59 -0.17 0.90
N GLY A 67 2.77 0.10 0.35
CA GLY A 67 2.99 1.25 -0.52
C GLY A 67 3.45 2.51 0.22
N GLU A 68 3.52 2.47 1.55
CA GLU A 68 3.85 3.64 2.37
C GLU A 68 5.28 4.11 2.18
N LEU A 69 6.22 3.22 1.84
CA LEU A 69 7.61 3.62 1.67
C LEU A 69 7.78 4.62 0.53
N ALA A 70 7.05 4.45 -0.57
CA ALA A 70 7.15 5.38 -1.69
C ALA A 70 6.69 6.78 -1.31
N SER A 71 5.66 6.90 -0.46
CA SER A 71 5.21 8.22 -0.02
C SER A 71 6.14 8.85 1.01
N LEU A 72 6.74 8.03 1.88
CA LEU A 72 7.63 8.53 2.92
C LEU A 72 9.01 8.91 2.37
N GLU A 73 9.51 8.20 1.37
CA GLU A 73 10.87 8.37 0.87
C GLU A 73 10.94 9.02 -0.52
N SER A 74 9.78 9.27 -1.15
CA SER A 74 9.71 9.85 -2.51
C SER A 74 10.51 9.02 -3.53
N GLN A 75 10.48 7.70 -3.37
CA GLN A 75 11.20 6.77 -4.23
C GLN A 75 10.24 5.99 -5.13
N PRO A 76 10.72 5.47 -6.26
CA PRO A 76 9.91 4.52 -7.03
C PRO A 76 9.54 3.31 -6.19
N ARG A 77 8.49 2.59 -6.62
CA ARG A 77 8.07 1.37 -5.93
C ARG A 77 9.23 0.40 -5.83
N SER A 78 9.53 -0.06 -4.61
CA SER A 78 10.63 -1.00 -4.37
C SER A 78 10.25 -2.44 -4.64
N ALA A 79 8.98 -2.73 -4.80
CA ALA A 79 8.48 -4.09 -4.97
C ALA A 79 7.18 -4.11 -5.76
N THR A 80 6.80 -5.29 -6.22
CA THR A 80 5.54 -5.55 -6.91
C THR A 80 4.57 -6.20 -5.93
N VAL A 81 3.30 -5.79 -5.95
CA VAL A 81 2.26 -6.36 -5.12
C VAL A 81 1.18 -6.96 -6.02
N ILE A 82 0.95 -8.26 -5.85
CA ILE A 82 0.03 -9.05 -6.68
C ILE A 82 -1.00 -9.71 -5.76
N THR A 83 -2.27 -9.71 -6.18
CA THR A 83 -3.31 -10.36 -5.40
C THR A 83 -3.19 -11.88 -5.50
N LEU A 84 -3.39 -12.55 -4.38
CA LEU A 84 -3.45 -14.02 -4.30
C LEU A 84 -4.88 -14.53 -4.38
N GLU A 85 -5.83 -13.66 -4.10
CA GLU A 85 -7.25 -13.93 -4.17
C GLU A 85 -7.96 -12.61 -4.44
N ARG A 86 -9.27 -12.63 -4.62
CA ARG A 86 -10.02 -11.39 -4.80
C ARG A 86 -9.81 -10.50 -3.57
N THR A 87 -9.41 -9.25 -3.80
CA THR A 87 -8.93 -8.37 -2.74
C THR A 87 -9.61 -7.01 -2.84
N SER A 88 -9.96 -6.46 -1.69
CA SER A 88 -10.49 -5.11 -1.56
C SER A 88 -9.53 -4.30 -0.70
N CYS A 89 -9.21 -3.10 -1.15
CA CYS A 89 -8.29 -2.20 -0.45
C CYS A 89 -8.90 -0.81 -0.33
N LEU A 90 -8.51 -0.09 0.70
CA LEU A 90 -8.67 1.36 0.73
C LEU A 90 -7.40 1.97 0.16
N LYS A 91 -7.56 2.83 -0.85
CA LYS A 91 -6.46 3.53 -1.49
C LYS A 91 -6.50 4.99 -1.11
N VAL A 92 -5.37 5.53 -0.66
CA VAL A 92 -5.24 6.94 -0.30
C VAL A 92 -3.97 7.49 -0.94
N SER A 93 -4.00 8.78 -1.33
CA SER A 93 -2.80 9.41 -1.90
C SER A 93 -1.71 9.51 -0.83
N GLY A 94 -0.45 9.54 -1.28
CA GLY A 94 0.66 9.73 -0.35
C GLY A 94 0.53 11.01 0.45
N LYS A 95 0.05 12.08 -0.19
CA LYS A 95 -0.16 13.37 0.49
C LYS A 95 -1.16 13.23 1.64
N ASP A 96 -2.28 12.56 1.40
CA ASP A 96 -3.31 12.39 2.44
C ASP A 96 -2.81 11.46 3.54
N PHE A 97 -2.04 10.44 3.17
CA PHE A 97 -1.43 9.56 4.16
C PHE A 97 -0.50 10.33 5.09
N LEU A 98 0.37 11.19 4.53
CA LEU A 98 1.28 12.01 5.32
C LEU A 98 0.52 13.00 6.21
N THR A 99 -0.59 13.57 5.72
CA THR A 99 -1.45 14.44 6.52
C THR A 99 -1.99 13.68 7.72
N ALA A 100 -2.46 12.44 7.53
CA ALA A 100 -2.97 11.62 8.63
C ALA A 100 -1.88 11.29 9.64
N LEU A 101 -0.66 10.98 9.18
CA LEU A 101 0.47 10.72 10.07
C LEU A 101 0.79 11.94 10.92
N ASN A 102 0.78 13.13 10.32
CA ASN A 102 1.03 14.36 11.05
C ASN A 102 -0.03 14.62 12.13
N GLN A 103 -1.28 14.31 11.85
CA GLN A 103 -2.35 14.41 12.86
C GLN A 103 -2.12 13.42 14.00
N SER A 104 -1.65 12.21 13.67
CA SER A 104 -1.38 11.18 14.67
C SER A 104 -0.21 11.54 15.58
N SER A 105 0.79 12.27 15.06
CA SER A 105 2.00 12.60 15.81
C SER A 105 1.88 13.90 16.60
N ARG A 106 0.80 14.63 16.44
CA ARG A 106 0.59 15.88 17.21
C ARG A 106 0.26 15.57 18.65
N PRO A 107 0.90 16.26 19.59
CA PRO A 107 0.49 16.18 20.98
C PRO A 107 -0.96 16.68 21.08
N GLY A 108 -1.78 15.89 21.73
CA GLY A 108 -3.22 16.04 21.78
C GLY A 108 -3.77 17.29 22.34
#